data_48698b48724a2110588e354ff7fb899a
#
_entry.id   48698b48724a2110588e354ff7fb899a
#
_cell.length_a   1.000
_cell.length_b   1.000
_cell.length_c   1.000
_cell.angle_alpha   90.00
_cell.angle_beta   90.00
_cell.angle_gamma   90.00
#
_symmetry.space_group_name_H-M   'P 1'
#
loop_
_entity.id
_entity.type
_entity.pdbx_description
1 polymer ?
#
loop_
_entity_poly.entity_id
_entity_poly.type
_entity_poly.pdbx_seq_one_letter_code
_entity_poly.pdbx_strand_id
1 'polypeptide(L)'
;MTNLNKKRVGLKHHGTIPSNLDIEISRANVTDFFNQNTPIFFDIEFDSISLVSLITYSGVRGYMEKANDALSKNDFMDSIQNSQIAFKELLVVHKEENSIMYTSPFKVIENFTFLDSFFMGIRSNEHKIKDFIDAVGGSLKELENTVNLIGFGIDYKKYCKFKLLSPYIGTWYNEERERKYKVYNNPHDGRICDKKNALFCFNFVVDSALKLQKFNLDVWGTINK
;
A
#
# COMPACT_ATOMS: atom_id res chain seq x y z
N MET A 1 -14.14 7.92 29.30
CA MET A 1 -13.08 6.89 29.33
C MET A 1 -13.45 5.64 30.15
N THR A 2 -14.08 5.75 31.31
CA THR A 2 -14.46 4.59 32.17
C THR A 2 -15.33 3.55 31.46
N ASN A 3 -16.25 3.96 30.60
CA ASN A 3 -17.19 3.05 29.92
C ASN A 3 -16.51 2.18 28.85
N LEU A 4 -15.61 2.76 28.06
CA LEU A 4 -14.82 2.05 27.05
C LEU A 4 -13.91 1.00 27.69
N ASN A 5 -13.26 1.36 28.80
CA ASN A 5 -12.40 0.42 29.54
C ASN A 5 -13.18 -0.76 30.15
N LYS A 6 -14.39 -0.51 30.68
CA LYS A 6 -15.28 -1.60 31.18
C LYS A 6 -15.65 -2.58 30.07
N LYS A 7 -15.97 -2.08 28.86
CA LYS A 7 -16.29 -2.92 27.71
C LYS A 7 -15.09 -3.71 27.21
N ARG A 8 -13.88 -3.08 27.19
CA ARG A 8 -12.63 -3.77 26.88
C ARG A 8 -12.33 -4.91 27.86
N VAL A 9 -12.53 -4.67 29.14
CA VAL A 9 -12.35 -5.69 30.19
C VAL A 9 -13.36 -6.82 30.02
N GLY A 10 -14.64 -6.50 29.77
CA GLY A 10 -15.68 -7.48 29.48
C GLY A 10 -15.34 -8.38 28.28
N LEU A 11 -14.87 -7.78 27.17
CA LEU A 11 -14.44 -8.54 26.00
C LEU A 11 -13.21 -9.43 26.31
N LYS A 12 -12.18 -8.86 26.94
CA LYS A 12 -10.91 -9.55 27.15
C LYS A 12 -10.98 -10.65 28.20
N HIS A 13 -11.74 -10.46 29.28
CA HIS A 13 -11.77 -11.38 30.44
C HIS A 13 -13.04 -12.24 30.51
N HIS A 14 -14.11 -11.83 29.88
CA HIS A 14 -15.41 -12.52 29.95
C HIS A 14 -15.95 -12.94 28.59
N GLY A 15 -15.23 -12.65 27.49
CA GLY A 15 -15.68 -12.96 26.11
C GLY A 15 -16.96 -12.24 25.68
N THR A 16 -17.39 -11.19 26.42
CA THR A 16 -18.61 -10.45 26.11
C THR A 16 -18.41 -9.61 24.86
N ILE A 17 -19.08 -9.97 23.78
CA ILE A 17 -19.00 -9.24 22.50
C ILE A 17 -19.85 -7.97 22.62
N PRO A 18 -19.26 -6.77 22.38
CA PRO A 18 -20.02 -5.52 22.37
C PRO A 18 -21.07 -5.51 21.27
N SER A 19 -22.25 -4.94 21.54
CA SER A 19 -23.25 -4.70 20.51
C SER A 19 -22.79 -3.62 19.50
N ASN A 20 -23.41 -3.58 18.33
CA ASN A 20 -23.12 -2.52 17.34
C ASN A 20 -23.38 -1.12 17.94
N LEU A 21 -24.42 -0.97 18.74
CA LEU A 21 -24.71 0.29 19.44
C LEU A 21 -23.58 0.67 20.41
N ASP A 22 -23.03 -0.30 21.14
CA ASP A 22 -21.90 -0.06 22.04
C ASP A 22 -20.64 0.40 21.29
N ILE A 23 -20.43 -0.14 20.11
CA ILE A 23 -19.30 0.26 19.24
C ILE A 23 -19.50 1.71 18.76
N GLU A 24 -20.72 2.05 18.28
CA GLU A 24 -21.01 3.41 17.80
C GLU A 24 -20.93 4.46 18.92
N ILE A 25 -21.47 4.17 20.11
CA ILE A 25 -21.34 5.05 21.29
C ILE A 25 -19.87 5.22 21.67
N SER A 26 -19.07 4.14 21.62
CA SER A 26 -17.66 4.21 21.95
C SER A 26 -16.90 5.05 20.92
N ARG A 27 -17.23 4.91 19.63
CA ARG A 27 -16.66 5.72 18.54
C ARG A 27 -16.98 7.21 18.74
N ALA A 28 -18.24 7.55 18.97
CA ALA A 28 -18.65 8.92 19.24
C ALA A 28 -17.88 9.54 20.43
N ASN A 29 -17.82 8.83 21.55
CA ASN A 29 -17.10 9.30 22.73
C ASN A 29 -15.61 9.52 22.49
N VAL A 30 -14.96 8.67 21.67
CA VAL A 30 -13.54 8.82 21.31
C VAL A 30 -13.35 10.02 20.38
N THR A 31 -14.23 10.19 19.39
CA THR A 31 -14.21 11.35 18.49
C THR A 31 -14.40 12.65 19.26
N ASP A 32 -15.40 12.72 20.14
CA ASP A 32 -15.65 13.89 20.99
C ASP A 32 -14.45 14.21 21.88
N PHE A 33 -13.81 13.19 22.46
CA PHE A 33 -12.61 13.37 23.25
C PHE A 33 -11.47 14.02 22.43
N PHE A 34 -11.23 13.55 21.23
CA PHE A 34 -10.18 14.12 20.37
C PHE A 34 -10.55 15.51 19.88
N ASN A 35 -11.81 15.75 19.48
CA ASN A 35 -12.27 17.06 19.04
C ASN A 35 -12.11 18.12 20.15
N GLN A 36 -12.34 17.76 21.41
CA GLN A 36 -12.20 18.67 22.54
C GLN A 36 -10.74 18.91 22.96
N ASN A 37 -9.90 17.86 22.89
CA ASN A 37 -8.55 17.94 23.48
C ASN A 37 -7.47 18.26 22.44
N THR A 38 -7.62 17.86 21.18
CA THR A 38 -6.58 18.10 20.17
C THR A 38 -6.28 19.58 19.97
N PRO A 39 -7.28 20.49 19.88
CA PRO A 39 -7.01 21.92 19.78
C PRO A 39 -6.29 22.49 21.00
N ILE A 40 -6.61 21.97 22.20
CA ILE A 40 -6.02 22.45 23.45
C ILE A 40 -4.53 22.11 23.56
N PHE A 41 -4.15 20.88 23.17
CA PHE A 41 -2.79 20.39 23.35
C PHE A 41 -1.88 20.62 22.15
N PHE A 42 -2.44 20.71 20.95
CA PHE A 42 -1.68 20.73 19.69
C PHE A 42 -1.97 21.94 18.81
N ASP A 43 -2.93 22.80 19.19
CA ASP A 43 -3.37 23.97 18.41
C ASP A 43 -3.85 23.61 16.98
N ILE A 44 -4.44 22.40 16.83
CA ILE A 44 -4.91 21.85 15.56
C ILE A 44 -6.30 21.24 15.76
N GLU A 45 -7.22 21.50 14.86
CA GLU A 45 -8.53 20.83 14.87
C GLU A 45 -8.38 19.35 14.51
N PHE A 46 -9.00 18.45 15.30
CA PHE A 46 -8.87 17.01 15.09
C PHE A 46 -9.34 16.57 13.70
N ASP A 47 -10.44 17.14 13.21
CA ASP A 47 -10.99 16.84 11.88
C ASP A 47 -10.10 17.34 10.72
N SER A 48 -9.15 18.25 10.99
CA SER A 48 -8.17 18.69 10.00
C SER A 48 -6.97 17.74 9.84
N ILE A 49 -6.81 16.80 10.78
CA ILE A 49 -5.69 15.87 10.76
C ILE A 49 -5.94 14.80 9.69
N SER A 50 -5.21 14.92 8.59
CA SER A 50 -5.20 13.90 7.56
C SER A 50 -4.09 12.88 7.82
N LEU A 51 -4.40 11.58 7.84
CA LEU A 51 -3.39 10.53 7.91
C LEU A 51 -2.42 10.59 6.72
N VAL A 52 -2.80 11.22 5.62
CA VAL A 52 -1.93 11.47 4.46
C VAL A 52 -0.76 12.36 4.82
N SER A 53 -0.95 13.35 5.71
CA SER A 53 0.13 14.24 6.17
C SER A 53 1.22 13.51 6.95
N LEU A 54 0.91 12.33 7.51
CA LEU A 54 1.88 11.47 8.23
C LEU A 54 2.75 10.64 7.28
N ILE A 55 2.45 10.63 5.98
CA ILE A 55 3.26 9.93 4.99
C ILE A 55 4.53 10.74 4.74
N THR A 56 5.70 10.17 5.07
CA THR A 56 7.00 10.85 4.93
C THR A 56 7.49 10.91 3.50
N TYR A 57 7.11 9.96 2.65
CA TYR A 57 7.47 9.91 1.24
C TYR A 57 6.71 10.99 0.45
N SER A 58 7.39 12.07 0.08
CA SER A 58 6.75 13.26 -0.53
C SER A 58 6.00 12.95 -1.83
N GLY A 59 6.55 12.11 -2.70
CA GLY A 59 5.89 11.69 -3.94
C GLY A 59 4.61 10.90 -3.69
N VAL A 60 4.65 9.95 -2.73
CA VAL A 60 3.48 9.17 -2.31
C VAL A 60 2.41 10.08 -1.72
N ARG A 61 2.82 10.98 -0.81
CA ARG A 61 1.92 11.95 -0.18
C ARG A 61 1.21 12.81 -1.23
N GLY A 62 1.93 13.35 -2.21
CA GLY A 62 1.35 14.18 -3.26
C GLY A 62 0.29 13.46 -4.10
N TYR A 63 0.47 12.17 -4.41
CA TYR A 63 -0.57 11.39 -5.08
C TYR A 63 -1.74 11.07 -4.15
N MET A 64 -1.50 10.84 -2.86
CA MET A 64 -2.58 10.61 -1.89
C MET A 64 -3.40 11.87 -1.61
N GLU A 65 -2.80 13.05 -1.64
CA GLU A 65 -3.51 14.35 -1.59
C GLU A 65 -4.45 14.48 -2.81
N LYS A 66 -3.97 14.20 -4.02
CA LYS A 66 -4.81 14.17 -5.23
C LYS A 66 -5.95 13.15 -5.12
N ALA A 67 -5.68 11.96 -4.58
CA ALA A 67 -6.70 10.95 -4.36
C ALA A 67 -7.78 11.42 -3.38
N ASN A 68 -7.40 12.14 -2.32
CA ASN A 68 -8.30 12.72 -1.33
C ASN A 68 -9.17 13.83 -1.94
N ASP A 69 -8.55 14.71 -2.74
CA ASP A 69 -9.27 15.77 -3.45
C ASP A 69 -10.30 15.19 -4.43
N ALA A 70 -9.94 14.13 -5.17
CA ALA A 70 -10.86 13.43 -6.04
C ALA A 70 -12.03 12.80 -5.25
N LEU A 71 -11.77 12.20 -4.08
CA LEU A 71 -12.81 11.68 -3.18
C LEU A 71 -13.78 12.77 -2.75
N SER A 72 -13.28 13.95 -2.39
CA SER A 72 -14.10 15.09 -1.95
C SER A 72 -15.02 15.61 -3.08
N LYS A 73 -14.57 15.49 -4.33
CA LYS A 73 -15.31 15.86 -5.55
C LYS A 73 -16.21 14.73 -6.07
N ASN A 74 -16.25 13.57 -5.39
CA ASN A 74 -16.92 12.33 -5.81
C ASN A 74 -16.40 11.76 -7.15
N ASP A 75 -15.16 12.10 -7.54
CA ASP A 75 -14.47 11.45 -8.65
C ASP A 75 -13.75 10.20 -8.16
N PHE A 76 -14.52 9.12 -8.04
CA PHE A 76 -14.04 7.86 -7.47
C PHE A 76 -13.03 7.15 -8.38
N MET A 77 -13.15 7.34 -9.71
CA MET A 77 -12.21 6.77 -10.67
C MET A 77 -10.82 7.41 -10.49
N ASP A 78 -10.74 8.73 -10.49
CA ASP A 78 -9.47 9.46 -10.34
C ASP A 78 -8.85 9.18 -8.95
N SER A 79 -9.67 9.07 -7.90
CA SER A 79 -9.19 8.69 -6.58
C SER A 79 -8.53 7.30 -6.57
N ILE A 80 -9.14 6.30 -7.21
CA ILE A 80 -8.57 4.95 -7.31
C ILE A 80 -7.27 4.97 -8.13
N GLN A 81 -7.23 5.73 -9.23
CA GLN A 81 -6.05 5.86 -10.08
C GLN A 81 -4.87 6.48 -9.32
N ASN A 82 -5.10 7.60 -8.64
CA ASN A 82 -4.07 8.26 -7.84
C ASN A 82 -3.60 7.39 -6.66
N SER A 83 -4.51 6.65 -6.02
CA SER A 83 -4.15 5.66 -4.99
C SER A 83 -3.25 4.56 -5.54
N GLN A 84 -3.53 4.06 -6.75
CA GLN A 84 -2.69 3.03 -7.38
C GLN A 84 -1.30 3.57 -7.77
N ILE A 85 -1.23 4.81 -8.27
CA ILE A 85 0.05 5.46 -8.55
C ILE A 85 0.84 5.63 -7.25
N ALA A 86 0.20 6.13 -6.18
CA ALA A 86 0.80 6.29 -4.86
C ALA A 86 1.36 4.97 -4.33
N PHE A 87 0.62 3.87 -4.45
CA PHE A 87 1.07 2.55 -4.01
C PHE A 87 2.28 2.06 -4.80
N LYS A 88 2.27 2.26 -6.12
CA LYS A 88 3.41 1.90 -6.97
C LYS A 88 4.66 2.72 -6.64
N GLU A 89 4.51 4.04 -6.46
CA GLU A 89 5.57 4.93 -6.01
C GLU A 89 6.11 4.49 -4.64
N LEU A 90 5.23 4.19 -3.70
CA LEU A 90 5.59 3.72 -2.36
C LEU A 90 6.53 2.50 -2.40
N LEU A 91 6.18 1.49 -3.21
CA LEU A 91 7.00 0.28 -3.32
C LEU A 91 8.37 0.55 -3.95
N VAL A 92 8.42 1.47 -4.92
CA VAL A 92 9.68 1.81 -5.59
C VAL A 92 10.59 2.60 -4.67
N VAL A 93 10.08 3.68 -4.05
CA VAL A 93 10.87 4.52 -3.14
C VAL A 93 11.33 3.72 -1.92
N HIS A 94 10.45 2.90 -1.34
CA HIS A 94 10.83 2.04 -0.23
C HIS A 94 11.94 1.05 -0.61
N LYS A 95 11.89 0.48 -1.82
CA LYS A 95 12.95 -0.39 -2.34
C LYS A 95 14.27 0.36 -2.54
N GLU A 96 14.23 1.58 -3.08
CA GLU A 96 15.41 2.41 -3.31
C GLU A 96 16.10 2.79 -2.00
N GLU A 97 15.33 3.18 -0.98
CA GLU A 97 15.85 3.54 0.35
C GLU A 97 16.35 2.33 1.16
N ASN A 98 15.80 1.15 0.92
CA ASN A 98 16.08 -0.06 1.70
C ASN A 98 16.65 -1.19 0.84
N SER A 99 17.50 -0.87 -0.13
CA SER A 99 18.04 -1.83 -1.11
C SER A 99 18.70 -3.07 -0.45
N ILE A 100 19.33 -2.90 0.71
CA ILE A 100 19.96 -4.00 1.48
C ILE A 100 18.93 -5.00 2.01
N MET A 101 17.72 -4.54 2.39
CA MET A 101 16.66 -5.41 2.90
C MET A 101 15.93 -6.17 1.80
N TYR A 102 16.00 -5.66 0.57
CA TYR A 102 15.48 -6.34 -0.61
C TYR A 102 16.47 -7.29 -1.26
N THR A 103 17.68 -7.45 -0.66
CA THR A 103 18.53 -8.60 -0.96
C THR A 103 17.86 -9.84 -0.37
N SER A 104 16.84 -10.29 -1.04
CA SER A 104 16.03 -11.45 -0.68
C SER A 104 16.95 -12.66 -0.49
N PRO A 105 16.72 -13.48 0.56
CA PRO A 105 17.30 -14.81 0.61
C PRO A 105 16.90 -15.68 -0.59
N PHE A 106 15.91 -15.25 -1.36
CA PHE A 106 15.50 -15.84 -2.64
C PHE A 106 16.14 -15.10 -3.83
N LYS A 107 17.47 -15.06 -3.91
CA LYS A 107 18.21 -14.64 -5.13
C LYS A 107 17.99 -15.59 -6.34
N VAL A 108 16.87 -16.28 -6.38
CA VAL A 108 16.53 -17.20 -7.45
C VAL A 108 16.42 -16.46 -8.80
N ILE A 109 16.02 -15.18 -8.78
CA ILE A 109 15.82 -14.39 -10.01
C ILE A 109 17.14 -13.95 -10.62
N GLU A 110 18.16 -13.61 -9.82
CA GLU A 110 19.50 -13.26 -10.38
C GLU A 110 20.12 -14.48 -11.09
N ASN A 111 19.84 -15.69 -10.59
CA ASN A 111 20.29 -16.90 -11.23
C ASN A 111 19.51 -17.24 -12.52
N PHE A 112 18.25 -16.78 -12.63
CA PHE A 112 17.46 -16.97 -13.86
C PHE A 112 17.86 -16.01 -14.97
N THR A 113 18.28 -14.77 -14.67
CA THR A 113 18.84 -13.86 -15.67
C THR A 113 20.20 -14.34 -16.20
N PHE A 114 20.95 -15.12 -15.39
CA PHE A 114 22.15 -15.81 -15.86
C PHE A 114 21.81 -16.94 -16.85
N LEU A 115 20.73 -17.67 -16.62
CA LEU A 115 20.24 -18.68 -17.57
C LEU A 115 19.80 -18.07 -18.90
N ASP A 116 19.22 -16.88 -18.90
CA ASP A 116 18.85 -16.12 -20.10
C ASP A 116 20.10 -15.85 -20.99
N SER A 117 21.24 -15.49 -20.38
CA SER A 117 22.52 -15.33 -21.06
C SER A 117 23.08 -16.67 -21.59
N PHE A 118 22.87 -17.76 -20.88
CA PHE A 118 23.34 -19.08 -21.25
C PHE A 118 22.52 -19.65 -22.43
N PHE A 119 21.22 -19.42 -22.47
CA PHE A 119 20.33 -19.89 -23.54
C PHE A 119 20.39 -19.04 -24.82
N MET A 120 20.94 -17.83 -24.78
CA MET A 120 21.20 -17.03 -25.99
C MET A 120 22.17 -17.72 -26.97
N GLY A 121 22.88 -18.79 -26.55
CA GLY A 121 23.76 -19.61 -27.38
C GLY A 121 23.12 -20.78 -28.10
N ILE A 122 21.86 -21.15 -27.79
CA ILE A 122 21.19 -22.34 -28.35
C ILE A 122 20.25 -21.95 -29.49
N ARG A 123 20.70 -22.13 -30.73
CA ARG A 123 19.91 -21.88 -31.97
C ARG A 123 18.87 -22.98 -32.16
N SER A 124 17.65 -22.61 -32.45
CA SER A 124 16.58 -23.29 -33.23
C SER A 124 15.24 -23.65 -32.58
N ASN A 125 15.09 -23.71 -31.26
CA ASN A 125 13.76 -23.85 -30.61
C ASN A 125 13.51 -22.72 -29.59
N GLU A 126 14.10 -21.56 -29.86
CA GLU A 126 14.33 -20.48 -28.90
C GLU A 126 13.06 -19.81 -28.39
N HIS A 127 12.02 -19.63 -29.22
CA HIS A 127 10.83 -18.90 -28.80
C HIS A 127 10.09 -19.59 -27.64
N LYS A 128 9.86 -20.89 -27.73
CA LYS A 128 9.11 -21.63 -26.68
C LYS A 128 9.88 -21.72 -25.36
N ILE A 129 11.20 -21.89 -25.43
CA ILE A 129 12.06 -21.94 -24.22
C ILE A 129 12.15 -20.55 -23.61
N LYS A 130 12.31 -19.51 -24.42
CA LYS A 130 12.32 -18.13 -23.97
C LYS A 130 10.99 -17.75 -23.32
N ASP A 131 9.86 -18.03 -23.96
CA ASP A 131 8.53 -17.78 -23.41
C ASP A 131 8.30 -18.50 -22.08
N PHE A 132 8.82 -19.73 -21.94
CA PHE A 132 8.76 -20.48 -20.69
C PHE A 132 9.63 -19.84 -19.58
N ILE A 133 10.86 -19.44 -19.91
CA ILE A 133 11.77 -18.77 -18.96
C ILE A 133 11.19 -17.42 -18.51
N ASP A 134 10.65 -16.64 -19.45
CA ASP A 134 10.01 -15.35 -19.15
C ASP A 134 8.78 -15.54 -18.25
N ALA A 135 7.96 -16.57 -18.50
CA ALA A 135 6.81 -16.90 -17.68
C ALA A 135 7.21 -17.34 -16.27
N VAL A 136 8.21 -18.20 -16.14
CA VAL A 136 8.74 -18.66 -14.83
C VAL A 136 9.38 -17.49 -14.09
N GLY A 137 10.21 -16.70 -14.74
CA GLY A 137 10.86 -15.52 -14.17
C GLY A 137 9.83 -14.49 -13.69
N GLY A 138 8.79 -14.25 -14.49
CA GLY A 138 7.67 -13.38 -14.12
C GLY A 138 6.94 -13.89 -12.87
N SER A 139 6.64 -15.19 -12.80
CA SER A 139 5.97 -15.81 -11.66
C SER A 139 6.81 -15.76 -10.38
N LEU A 140 8.12 -15.99 -10.48
CA LEU A 140 9.04 -15.90 -9.34
C LEU A 140 9.16 -14.47 -8.83
N LYS A 141 9.21 -13.48 -9.73
CA LYS A 141 9.24 -12.06 -9.36
C LYS A 141 7.95 -11.63 -8.64
N GLU A 142 6.82 -12.14 -9.09
CA GLU A 142 5.53 -11.88 -8.44
C GLU A 142 5.46 -12.55 -7.05
N LEU A 143 6.00 -13.76 -6.92
CA LEU A 143 6.13 -14.45 -5.63
C LEU A 143 7.04 -13.67 -4.68
N GLU A 144 8.21 -13.23 -5.12
CA GLU A 144 9.13 -12.40 -4.33
C GLU A 144 8.45 -11.12 -3.85
N ASN A 145 7.78 -10.39 -4.75
CA ASN A 145 7.03 -9.20 -4.38
C ASN A 145 5.94 -9.50 -3.34
N THR A 146 5.24 -10.62 -3.49
CA THR A 146 4.20 -11.05 -2.55
C THR A 146 4.77 -11.35 -1.17
N VAL A 147 5.88 -12.08 -1.10
CA VAL A 147 6.56 -12.41 0.15
C VAL A 147 7.06 -11.14 0.85
N ASN A 148 7.63 -10.20 0.09
CA ASN A 148 8.06 -8.91 0.63
C ASN A 148 6.89 -8.12 1.21
N LEU A 149 5.76 -8.02 0.50
CA LEU A 149 4.56 -7.35 1.01
C LEU A 149 4.07 -7.94 2.33
N ILE A 150 4.03 -9.28 2.42
CA ILE A 150 3.63 -9.98 3.65
C ILE A 150 4.66 -9.72 4.76
N GLY A 151 5.95 -9.77 4.45
CA GLY A 151 7.05 -9.49 5.38
C GLY A 151 6.97 -8.08 5.97
N PHE A 152 6.52 -7.10 5.21
CA PHE A 152 6.28 -5.73 5.68
C PHE A 152 4.94 -5.55 6.43
N GLY A 153 4.19 -6.64 6.67
CA GLY A 153 2.91 -6.59 7.38
C GLY A 153 1.74 -6.06 6.56
N ILE A 154 1.88 -6.01 5.23
CA ILE A 154 0.76 -5.66 4.34
C ILE A 154 -0.17 -6.88 4.24
N ASP A 155 -1.46 -6.64 4.51
CA ASP A 155 -2.50 -7.69 4.42
C ASP A 155 -2.68 -8.14 2.97
N TYR A 156 -2.27 -9.38 2.68
CA TYR A 156 -2.30 -9.93 1.33
C TYR A 156 -3.72 -10.00 0.75
N LYS A 157 -4.73 -10.29 1.55
CA LYS A 157 -6.14 -10.33 1.11
C LYS A 157 -6.63 -8.94 0.70
N LYS A 158 -6.26 -7.92 1.47
CA LYS A 158 -6.55 -6.52 1.12
C LYS A 158 -5.78 -6.10 -0.13
N TYR A 159 -4.53 -6.52 -0.27
CA TYR A 159 -3.73 -6.28 -1.47
C TYR A 159 -4.37 -6.89 -2.72
N CYS A 160 -4.79 -8.16 -2.68
CA CYS A 160 -5.49 -8.79 -3.80
C CYS A 160 -6.76 -8.02 -4.20
N LYS A 161 -7.57 -7.61 -3.20
CA LYS A 161 -8.76 -6.79 -3.46
C LYS A 161 -8.39 -5.44 -4.08
N PHE A 162 -7.35 -4.78 -3.56
CA PHE A 162 -6.84 -3.53 -4.11
C PHE A 162 -6.42 -3.68 -5.58
N LYS A 163 -5.69 -4.75 -5.92
CA LYS A 163 -5.28 -5.05 -7.29
C LYS A 163 -6.45 -5.28 -8.25
N LEU A 164 -7.52 -5.90 -7.77
CA LEU A 164 -8.75 -6.10 -8.56
C LEU A 164 -9.50 -4.79 -8.83
N LEU A 165 -9.45 -3.85 -7.89
CA LEU A 165 -10.16 -2.56 -7.98
C LEU A 165 -9.37 -1.49 -8.73
N SER A 166 -8.04 -1.60 -8.79
CA SER A 166 -7.18 -0.57 -9.34
C SER A 166 -6.72 -0.85 -10.77
N PRO A 167 -6.48 0.19 -11.60
CA PRO A 167 -6.00 0.02 -12.97
C PRO A 167 -4.55 -0.43 -13.01
N TYR A 168 -4.14 -0.95 -14.17
CA TYR A 168 -2.73 -1.17 -14.43
C TYR A 168 -2.00 0.16 -14.65
N ILE A 169 -0.87 0.35 -13.94
CA ILE A 169 -0.04 1.53 -14.06
C ILE A 169 1.30 1.15 -14.70
N GLY A 170 1.60 1.73 -15.84
CA GLY A 170 2.94 1.70 -16.42
C GLY A 170 3.85 2.74 -15.81
N THR A 171 5.15 2.47 -15.76
CA THR A 171 6.18 3.43 -15.35
C THR A 171 7.10 3.69 -16.53
N TRP A 172 7.46 4.94 -16.74
CA TRP A 172 8.46 5.35 -17.71
C TRP A 172 9.27 6.51 -17.14
N TYR A 173 10.41 6.80 -17.75
CA TYR A 173 11.28 7.90 -17.35
C TYR A 173 11.34 8.92 -18.47
N ASN A 174 11.19 10.21 -18.12
CA ASN A 174 11.38 11.29 -19.09
C ASN A 174 12.88 11.51 -19.38
N GLU A 175 13.19 12.48 -20.25
CA GLU A 175 14.57 12.84 -20.62
C GLU A 175 15.41 13.31 -19.42
N GLU A 176 14.76 13.90 -18.42
CA GLU A 176 15.37 14.36 -17.16
C GLU A 176 15.52 13.24 -16.12
N ARG A 177 15.25 11.98 -16.52
CA ARG A 177 15.23 10.78 -15.66
C ARG A 177 14.21 10.83 -14.51
N GLU A 178 13.23 11.70 -14.60
CA GLU A 178 12.13 11.68 -13.65
C GLU A 178 11.15 10.54 -13.95
N ARG A 179 10.70 9.86 -12.89
CA ARG A 179 9.72 8.79 -12.98
C ARG A 179 8.33 9.37 -13.27
N LYS A 180 7.70 8.85 -14.31
CA LYS A 180 6.35 9.22 -14.72
C LYS A 180 5.46 7.97 -14.77
N TYR A 181 4.17 8.18 -14.58
CA TYR A 181 3.18 7.12 -14.53
C TYR A 181 2.14 7.27 -15.63
N LYS A 182 1.78 6.15 -16.25
CA LYS A 182 0.70 6.09 -17.24
C LYS A 182 -0.34 5.09 -16.78
N VAL A 183 -1.57 5.55 -16.70
CA VAL A 183 -2.73 4.72 -16.39
C VAL A 183 -3.20 4.02 -17.66
N TYR A 184 -3.35 2.72 -17.60
CA TYR A 184 -3.92 1.91 -18.68
C TYR A 184 -5.33 1.49 -18.27
N ASN A 185 -6.32 2.22 -18.77
CA ASN A 185 -7.71 1.87 -18.58
C ASN A 185 -8.11 0.86 -19.66
N ASN A 186 -8.55 -0.32 -19.26
CA ASN A 186 -9.21 -1.25 -20.17
C ASN A 186 -10.70 -0.87 -20.25
N PRO A 187 -11.24 -0.50 -21.41
CA PRO A 187 -12.66 -0.14 -21.56
C PRO A 187 -13.64 -1.25 -21.16
N HIS A 188 -13.15 -2.50 -21.16
CA HIS A 188 -13.95 -3.69 -20.81
C HIS A 188 -13.77 -4.14 -19.35
N ASP A 189 -13.18 -3.31 -18.53
CA ASP A 189 -12.69 -3.66 -17.22
C ASP A 189 -13.78 -3.54 -16.14
N GLY A 190 -14.94 -3.99 -16.28
CA GLY A 190 -16.08 -4.07 -15.37
C GLY A 190 -15.90 -3.65 -13.89
N ARG A 191 -14.83 -2.87 -13.59
CA ARG A 191 -14.50 -2.38 -12.25
C ARG A 191 -15.56 -1.41 -11.76
N ILE A 192 -16.04 -1.64 -10.56
CA ILE A 192 -17.03 -0.76 -9.92
C ILE A 192 -16.26 0.36 -9.21
N CYS A 193 -16.31 1.57 -9.79
CA CYS A 193 -15.73 2.77 -9.20
C CYS A 193 -16.80 3.51 -8.39
N ASP A 194 -17.10 3.01 -7.21
CA ASP A 194 -18.01 3.62 -6.24
C ASP A 194 -17.24 4.21 -5.04
N LYS A 195 -17.93 4.98 -4.22
CA LYS A 195 -17.38 5.59 -2.99
C LYS A 195 -16.74 4.58 -2.07
N LYS A 196 -17.35 3.40 -1.90
CA LYS A 196 -16.88 2.35 -1.00
C LYS A 196 -15.55 1.76 -1.46
N ASN A 197 -15.41 1.51 -2.76
CA ASN A 197 -14.21 0.96 -3.35
C ASN A 197 -13.08 2.00 -3.42
N ALA A 198 -13.41 3.26 -3.71
CA ALA A 198 -12.43 4.36 -3.68
C ALA A 198 -11.87 4.58 -2.26
N LEU A 199 -12.73 4.65 -1.25
CA LEU A 199 -12.31 4.73 0.16
C LEU A 199 -11.47 3.51 0.59
N PHE A 200 -11.82 2.31 0.11
CA PHE A 200 -11.04 1.12 0.40
C PHE A 200 -9.62 1.24 -0.20
N CYS A 201 -9.49 1.63 -1.46
CA CYS A 201 -8.20 1.81 -2.12
C CYS A 201 -7.36 2.89 -1.44
N PHE A 202 -7.96 4.03 -1.14
CA PHE A 202 -7.34 5.12 -0.42
C PHE A 202 -6.78 4.68 0.94
N ASN A 203 -7.63 4.10 1.79
CA ASN A 203 -7.24 3.65 3.13
C ASN A 203 -6.19 2.53 3.08
N PHE A 204 -6.26 1.63 2.10
CA PHE A 204 -5.26 0.58 1.91
C PHE A 204 -3.87 1.16 1.68
N VAL A 205 -3.76 2.21 0.85
CA VAL A 205 -2.46 2.82 0.54
C VAL A 205 -1.92 3.61 1.72
N VAL A 206 -2.76 4.38 2.42
CA VAL A 206 -2.37 5.07 3.65
C VAL A 206 -1.84 4.08 4.69
N ASP A 207 -2.59 3.01 4.96
CA ASP A 207 -2.22 1.96 5.91
C ASP A 207 -0.89 1.29 5.52
N SER A 208 -0.70 1.02 4.23
CA SER A 208 0.53 0.43 3.71
C SER A 208 1.73 1.36 3.86
N ALA A 209 1.57 2.66 3.56
CA ALA A 209 2.63 3.65 3.70
C ALA A 209 3.09 3.79 5.16
N LEU A 210 2.13 3.90 6.08
CA LEU A 210 2.44 4.01 7.52
C LEU A 210 3.13 2.74 8.06
N LYS A 211 2.75 1.55 7.59
CA LYS A 211 3.41 0.29 7.96
C LYS A 211 4.85 0.22 7.48
N LEU A 212 5.10 0.58 6.23
CA LEU A 212 6.45 0.58 5.67
C LEU A 212 7.36 1.59 6.37
N GLN A 213 6.85 2.78 6.70
CA GLN A 213 7.58 3.76 7.48
C GLN A 213 7.95 3.24 8.89
N LYS A 214 6.99 2.59 9.55
CA LYS A 214 7.24 1.98 10.86
C LYS A 214 8.27 0.87 10.79
N PHE A 215 8.21 0.02 9.78
CA PHE A 215 9.18 -1.04 9.55
C PHE A 215 10.61 -0.48 9.43
N ASN A 216 10.81 0.61 8.70
CA ASN A 216 12.11 1.27 8.60
C ASN A 216 12.61 1.76 9.97
N LEU A 217 11.75 2.38 10.79
CA LEU A 217 12.11 2.85 12.12
C LEU A 217 12.49 1.69 13.05
N ASP A 218 11.74 0.58 13.02
CA ASP A 218 11.97 -0.57 13.88
C ASP A 218 13.29 -1.29 13.53
N VAL A 219 13.64 -1.40 12.26
CA VAL A 219 14.86 -2.09 11.82
C VAL A 219 16.11 -1.22 11.97
N TRP A 220 16.07 0.02 11.47
CA TRP A 220 17.24 0.92 11.54
C TRP A 220 17.51 1.44 12.96
N GLY A 221 16.47 1.62 13.76
CA GLY A 221 16.63 1.99 15.19
C GLY A 221 17.31 0.90 16.03
N THR A 222 17.32 -0.36 15.57
CA THR A 222 17.98 -1.48 16.28
C THR A 222 19.44 -1.65 15.85
N ILE A 223 19.80 -1.25 14.64
CA ILE A 223 21.15 -1.39 14.08
C ILE A 223 22.10 -0.28 14.58
N ASN A 224 21.55 0.89 14.93
CA ASN A 224 22.33 2.05 15.38
C ASN A 224 22.41 2.19 16.90
N LYS A 225 22.04 1.18 17.67
CA LYS A 225 22.26 1.06 19.10
C LYS A 225 23.36 0.05 19.39
#